data_90c11a643062a904b702f849d8f0c306
#
_entry.id   90c11a643062a904b702f849d8f0c306
#
_cell.length_a   1.000
_cell.length_b   1.000
_cell.length_c   1.000
_cell.angle_alpha   90.00
_cell.angle_beta   90.00
_cell.angle_gamma   90.00
#
_symmetry.space_group_name_H-M   'P 1'
#
loop_
_entity.id
_entity.type
_entity.pdbx_description
1 polymer ?
#
loop_
_entity_poly.entity_id
_entity_poly.type
_entity_poly.pdbx_seq_one_letter_code
_entity_poly.pdbx_strand_id
1 'polypeptide(L)'
;MNKKNNWFEMIAKNLRDYSEGEIWSSGDEILCKTESAANTLADMFTTLYRTQGEEIVVNTGYYDPEEDRRNNEVDRHTAWWYVNIG
;
A
#
# COMPACT_ATOMS: atom_id res chain seq x y z
N MET A 1 -6.14 13.92 14.54
CA MET A 1 -5.73 12.90 13.58
C MET A 1 -6.47 13.08 12.27
N ASN A 2 -5.79 12.93 11.16
CA ASN A 2 -6.39 13.08 9.83
C ASN A 2 -7.35 11.91 9.54
N LYS A 3 -8.56 12.22 9.11
CA LYS A 3 -9.60 11.23 8.79
C LYS A 3 -9.14 10.25 7.70
N LYS A 4 -8.35 10.71 6.73
CA LYS A 4 -7.78 9.86 5.68
C LYS A 4 -6.91 8.75 6.26
N ASN A 5 -6.04 9.11 7.21
CA ASN A 5 -5.13 8.14 7.80
C ASN A 5 -5.88 7.06 8.58
N ASN A 6 -6.96 7.43 9.26
CA ASN A 6 -7.77 6.45 9.99
C ASN A 6 -8.38 5.40 9.07
N TRP A 7 -8.94 5.83 7.93
CA TRP A 7 -9.51 4.90 6.97
C TRP A 7 -8.45 3.99 6.38
N PHE A 8 -7.31 4.56 6.00
CA PHE A 8 -6.21 3.81 5.41
C PHE A 8 -5.71 2.73 6.37
N GLU A 9 -5.42 3.11 7.60
CA GLU A 9 -4.90 2.18 8.62
C GLU A 9 -5.88 1.05 8.91
N MET A 10 -7.16 1.37 9.05
CA MET A 10 -8.19 0.38 9.34
C MET A 10 -8.32 -0.63 8.22
N ILE A 11 -8.37 -0.17 6.98
CA ILE A 11 -8.49 -1.05 5.82
C ILE A 11 -7.22 -1.88 5.65
N ALA A 12 -6.05 -1.26 5.82
CA ALA A 12 -4.77 -1.96 5.72
C ALA A 12 -4.68 -3.11 6.72
N LYS A 13 -5.09 -2.88 7.95
CA LYS A 13 -5.07 -3.91 8.99
C LYS A 13 -6.00 -5.07 8.64
N ASN A 14 -7.21 -4.77 8.19
CA ASN A 14 -8.17 -5.80 7.82
C ASN A 14 -7.65 -6.65 6.64
N LEU A 15 -7.10 -5.99 5.63
CA LEU A 15 -6.55 -6.69 4.47
C LEU A 15 -5.39 -7.60 4.86
N ARG A 16 -4.52 -7.12 5.74
CA ARG A 16 -3.41 -7.93 6.23
C ARG A 16 -3.91 -9.21 6.90
N ASP A 17 -4.95 -9.09 7.73
CA ASP A 17 -5.48 -10.23 8.48
C ASP A 17 -6.14 -11.27 7.58
N TYR A 18 -6.68 -10.87 6.43
CA TYR A 18 -7.37 -11.77 5.51
C TYR A 18 -6.53 -12.25 4.33
N SER A 19 -5.33 -11.73 4.15
CA SER A 19 -4.57 -11.95 2.92
C SER A 19 -3.64 -13.17 2.94
N GLU A 20 -3.48 -13.82 4.06
CA GLU A 20 -2.60 -14.98 4.20
C GLU A 20 -1.16 -14.71 3.76
N GLY A 21 -0.67 -13.50 4.04
CA GLY A 21 0.71 -13.14 3.71
C GLY A 21 0.92 -12.54 2.33
N GLU A 22 -0.14 -12.36 1.56
CA GLU A 22 -0.04 -11.71 0.25
C GLU A 22 -0.06 -10.18 0.35
N ILE A 23 -0.52 -9.65 1.47
CA ILE A 23 -0.62 -8.22 1.72
C ILE A 23 -0.11 -7.96 3.13
N TRP A 24 0.68 -6.92 3.28
CA TRP A 24 1.25 -6.54 4.57
C TRP A 24 1.10 -5.04 4.76
N SER A 25 0.67 -4.63 5.93
CA SER A 25 0.62 -3.21 6.27
C SER A 25 1.86 -2.82 7.06
N SER A 26 2.47 -1.70 6.69
CA SER A 26 3.68 -1.20 7.35
C SER A 26 3.54 0.31 7.51
N GLY A 27 2.97 0.74 8.63
CA GLY A 27 2.77 2.17 8.91
C GLY A 27 1.95 2.85 7.83
N ASP A 28 2.61 3.66 7.02
CA ASP A 28 1.96 4.47 5.98
C ASP A 28 1.79 3.74 4.65
N GLU A 29 2.26 2.49 4.55
CA GLU A 29 2.22 1.74 3.31
C GLU A 29 1.48 0.43 3.46
N ILE A 30 0.84 0.02 2.37
CA ILE A 30 0.39 -1.36 2.20
C ILE A 30 1.32 -1.98 1.16
N LEU A 31 1.82 -3.17 1.46
CA LEU A 31 2.76 -3.88 0.60
C LEU A 31 2.07 -5.12 0.05
N CYS A 32 2.15 -5.31 -1.26
CA CYS A 32 1.48 -6.38 -1.98
C CYS A 32 2.48 -7.21 -2.76
N LYS A 33 2.30 -8.51 -2.77
CA LYS A 33 3.17 -9.39 -3.56
C LYS A 33 3.00 -9.23 -5.06
N THR A 34 1.83 -8.74 -5.50
CA THR A 34 1.55 -8.59 -6.93
C THR A 34 1.19 -7.15 -7.28
N GLU A 35 1.54 -6.74 -8.49
CA GLU A 35 1.16 -5.45 -9.04
C GLU A 35 -0.36 -5.31 -9.12
N SER A 36 -1.03 -6.37 -9.52
CA SER A 36 -2.48 -6.38 -9.64
C SER A 36 -3.17 -6.05 -8.33
N ALA A 37 -2.69 -6.62 -7.22
CA ALA A 37 -3.23 -6.32 -5.90
C ALA A 37 -3.01 -4.85 -5.53
N ALA A 38 -1.82 -4.32 -5.80
CA ALA A 38 -1.51 -2.93 -5.50
C ALA A 38 -2.40 -1.97 -6.31
N ASN A 39 -2.58 -2.24 -7.59
CA ASN A 39 -3.43 -1.41 -8.44
C ASN A 39 -4.90 -1.46 -8.02
N THR A 40 -5.39 -2.63 -7.66
CA THR A 40 -6.75 -2.79 -7.15
C THR A 40 -6.96 -1.97 -5.88
N LEU A 41 -6.01 -2.05 -4.95
CA LEU A 41 -6.09 -1.28 -3.71
C LEU A 41 -6.03 0.23 -3.98
N ALA A 42 -5.18 0.67 -4.88
CA ALA A 42 -5.08 2.07 -5.23
C ALA A 42 -6.42 2.60 -5.77
N ASP A 43 -7.07 1.83 -6.64
CA ASP A 43 -8.38 2.21 -7.17
C ASP A 43 -9.45 2.24 -6.08
N MET A 44 -9.43 1.26 -5.19
CA MET A 44 -10.36 1.21 -4.06
C MET A 44 -10.21 2.43 -3.16
N PHE A 45 -8.99 2.77 -2.78
CA PHE A 45 -8.77 3.93 -1.92
C PHE A 45 -9.18 5.23 -2.61
N THR A 46 -8.83 5.40 -3.87
CA THR A 46 -9.20 6.58 -4.64
C THR A 46 -10.72 6.74 -4.67
N THR A 47 -11.44 5.67 -4.96
CA THR A 47 -12.89 5.68 -5.03
C THR A 47 -13.51 5.96 -3.66
N LEU A 48 -13.01 5.28 -2.62
CA LEU A 48 -13.54 5.43 -1.27
C LEU A 48 -13.44 6.87 -0.78
N TYR A 49 -12.26 7.47 -0.91
CA TYR A 49 -12.08 8.84 -0.44
C TYR A 49 -12.85 9.84 -1.29
N ARG A 50 -12.96 9.59 -2.59
CA ARG A 50 -13.76 10.46 -3.47
C ARG A 50 -15.23 10.47 -3.06
N THR A 51 -15.78 9.32 -2.67
CA THR A 51 -17.17 9.24 -2.21
C THR A 51 -17.38 10.00 -0.91
N GLN A 52 -16.32 10.25 -0.15
CA GLN A 52 -16.37 11.06 1.06
C GLN A 52 -16.09 12.54 0.80
N GLY A 53 -15.98 12.93 -0.46
CA GLY A 53 -15.70 14.32 -0.83
C GLY A 53 -14.25 14.72 -0.64
N GLU A 54 -13.33 13.77 -0.50
CA GLU A 54 -11.93 14.06 -0.32
C GLU A 54 -11.13 13.67 -1.56
N GLU A 55 -10.24 14.55 -2.00
CA GLU A 55 -9.28 14.25 -3.04
C GLU A 55 -7.96 13.88 -2.40
N ILE A 56 -7.49 12.69 -2.70
CA ILE A 56 -6.19 12.22 -2.23
C ILE A 56 -5.36 11.74 -3.40
N VAL A 57 -4.05 11.76 -3.21
CA VAL A 57 -3.13 11.16 -4.17
C VAL A 57 -2.75 9.78 -3.63
N VAL A 58 -3.03 8.74 -4.40
CA VAL A 58 -2.62 7.37 -4.06
C VAL A 58 -1.41 7.03 -4.91
N ASN A 59 -0.31 6.71 -4.25
CA ASN A 59 0.94 6.38 -4.92
C ASN A 59 1.15 4.88 -4.90
N THR A 60 1.60 4.33 -6.03
CA THR A 60 2.02 2.94 -6.13
C THR A 60 3.43 2.87 -6.68
N GLY A 61 4.17 1.84 -6.31
CA GLY A 61 5.51 1.63 -6.83
C GLY A 61 6.00 0.24 -6.49
N TYR A 62 7.22 -0.03 -6.89
CA TYR A 62 7.83 -1.35 -6.79
C TYR A 62 9.18 -1.23 -6.11
N TYR A 63 9.45 -2.10 -5.15
CA TYR A 63 10.76 -2.20 -4.52
C TYR A 63 11.63 -3.13 -5.36
N ASP A 64 12.34 -2.55 -6.33
CA ASP A 64 13.15 -3.28 -7.30
C ASP A 64 14.34 -3.96 -6.62
N PRO A 65 14.51 -5.28 -6.78
CA PRO A 65 15.63 -5.99 -6.18
C PRO A 65 17.01 -5.46 -6.57
N GLU A 66 17.18 -5.01 -7.81
CA GLU A 66 18.46 -4.47 -8.25
C GLU A 66 18.78 -3.14 -7.59
N GLU A 67 17.78 -2.26 -7.52
CA GLU A 67 17.94 -0.97 -6.87
C GLU A 67 18.18 -1.14 -5.37
N ASP A 68 17.41 -2.00 -4.71
CA ASP A 68 17.56 -2.26 -3.29
C ASP A 68 18.93 -2.84 -2.98
N ARG A 69 19.45 -3.73 -3.83
CA ARG A 69 20.79 -4.30 -3.65
C ARG A 69 21.87 -3.22 -3.74
N ARG A 70 21.75 -2.31 -4.70
CA ARG A 70 22.72 -1.22 -4.85
C ARG A 70 22.71 -0.29 -3.64
N ASN A 71 21.56 -0.12 -3.00
CA ASN A 71 21.38 0.78 -1.87
C ASN A 71 21.50 0.07 -0.51
N ASN A 72 21.80 -1.23 -0.50
CA ASN A 72 21.83 -2.05 0.71
C ASN A 72 20.50 -2.03 1.48
N GLU A 73 19.39 -2.03 0.74
CA GLU A 73 18.06 -1.96 1.30
C GLU A 73 17.24 -3.24 1.08
N VAL A 74 17.91 -4.33 0.74
CA VAL A 74 17.23 -5.62 0.54
C VAL A 74 16.65 -6.10 1.86
N ASP A 75 15.34 -6.34 1.86
CA ASP A 75 14.65 -6.88 3.02
C ASP A 75 13.53 -7.83 2.55
N ARG A 76 12.68 -8.25 3.48
CA ARG A 76 11.62 -9.21 3.17
C ARG A 76 10.54 -8.65 2.23
N HIS A 77 10.49 -7.34 2.04
CA HIS A 77 9.52 -6.70 1.15
C HIS A 77 10.16 -6.24 -0.16
N THR A 78 11.42 -6.52 -0.39
CA THR A 78 12.03 -6.33 -1.71
C THR A 78 11.30 -7.22 -2.71
N ALA A 79 11.04 -6.70 -3.89
CA ALA A 79 10.19 -7.30 -4.94
C ALA A 79 8.69 -7.27 -4.62
N TRP A 80 8.29 -6.48 -3.64
CA TRP A 80 6.88 -6.21 -3.37
C TRP A 80 6.46 -4.86 -3.96
N TRP A 81 5.16 -4.69 -4.11
CA TRP A 81 4.55 -3.46 -4.62
C TRP A 81 3.94 -2.69 -3.46
N TYR A 82 4.16 -1.36 -3.42
CA TYR A 82 3.62 -0.55 -2.33
C TYR A 82 2.43 0.30 -2.80
N VAL A 83 1.56 0.62 -1.83
CA VAL A 83 0.47 1.58 -1.99
C VAL A 83 0.52 2.51 -0.79
N ASN A 84 0.57 3.81 -1.03
CA ASN A 84 0.46 4.78 0.05
C ASN A 84 -0.39 5.96 -0.36
N ILE A 85 -0.82 6.76 0.61
CA ILE A 85 -1.54 8.00 0.36
C ILE A 85 -0.66 9.17 0.73
N GLY A 86 -0.55 10.10 -0.20
CA GLY A 86 0.31 11.27 -0.03
C GLY A 86 -0.45 12.53 0.31
#